data_81224c0e9a17a32318c0d59c94bf9099
#
_entry.id   81224c0e9a17a32318c0d59c94bf9099
#
_cell.length_a   1.000
_cell.length_b   1.000
_cell.length_c   1.000
_cell.angle_alpha   90.00
_cell.angle_beta   90.00
_cell.angle_gamma   90.00
#
_symmetry.space_group_name_H-M   'P 1'
#
loop_
_entity.id
_entity.type
_entity.pdbx_description
1 polymer ?
#
loop_
_entity_poly.entity_id
_entity_poly.type
_entity_poly.pdbx_seq_one_letter_code
_entity_poly.pdbx_strand_id
1 'polypeptide(L)'
;MTQIAVTIDTETYPDVFLLVARICDSDLTFIFEISPYRNDSESLYMFLCWLRDNHARCYGFNLLGFDGPLIHMFMQMGGKTTARTLYEKAQAIIESQDEDKFAHMVRPTDRPFEW
;
A
#
# COMPACT_ATOMS: atom_id res chain seq x y z
N MET A 1 15.06 1.36 21.15
CA MET A 1 14.63 0.43 20.09
C MET A 1 14.52 1.19 18.79
N THR A 2 15.11 0.68 17.71
CA THR A 2 15.10 1.33 16.42
C THR A 2 13.75 1.09 15.72
N GLN A 3 13.17 2.14 15.18
CA GLN A 3 11.95 2.02 14.39
C GLN A 3 12.20 1.18 13.14
N ILE A 4 11.25 0.29 12.81
CA ILE A 4 11.31 -0.48 11.58
C ILE A 4 11.08 0.48 10.41
N ALA A 5 11.99 0.49 9.45
CA ALA A 5 11.86 1.25 8.22
C ALA A 5 11.63 0.28 7.06
N VAL A 6 10.67 0.58 6.21
CA VAL A 6 10.33 -0.26 5.07
C VAL A 6 10.09 0.60 3.84
N THR A 7 10.61 0.14 2.70
CA THR A 7 10.26 0.76 1.42
C THR A 7 9.11 -0.03 0.81
N ILE A 8 8.13 0.68 0.26
CA ILE A 8 6.97 0.06 -0.38
C ILE A 8 6.79 0.65 -1.77
N ASP A 9 6.52 -0.23 -2.73
CA ASP A 9 6.17 0.13 -4.09
C ASP A 9 5.00 -0.73 -4.54
N THR A 10 4.04 -0.13 -5.25
CA THR A 10 2.87 -0.83 -5.77
C THR A 10 2.80 -0.73 -7.28
N GLU A 11 2.23 -1.76 -7.91
CA GLU A 11 1.88 -1.74 -9.33
C GLU A 11 0.44 -2.21 -9.47
N THR A 12 -0.33 -1.47 -10.27
CA THR A 12 -1.75 -1.75 -10.48
C THR A 12 -2.04 -1.95 -11.96
N TYR A 13 -2.69 -3.07 -12.25
CA TYR A 13 -3.22 -3.41 -13.57
C TYR A 13 -4.68 -3.84 -13.38
N PRO A 14 -5.49 -3.92 -14.47
CA PRO A 14 -6.90 -4.29 -14.32
C PRO A 14 -7.17 -5.56 -13.51
N ASP A 15 -6.31 -6.57 -13.64
CA ASP A 15 -6.50 -7.86 -12.98
C ASP A 15 -5.35 -8.27 -12.06
N VAL A 16 -4.36 -7.39 -11.87
CA VAL A 16 -3.18 -7.69 -11.06
C VAL A 16 -2.84 -6.50 -10.17
N PHE A 17 -2.67 -6.77 -8.89
CA PHE A 17 -2.09 -5.83 -7.94
C PHE A 17 -0.81 -6.44 -7.37
N LEU A 18 0.28 -5.68 -7.39
CA LEU A 18 1.55 -6.09 -6.80
C LEU A 18 1.97 -5.07 -5.75
N LEU A 19 2.44 -5.56 -4.62
CA LEU A 19 3.09 -4.74 -3.61
C LEU A 19 4.43 -5.38 -3.26
N VAL A 20 5.50 -4.60 -3.39
CA VAL A 20 6.85 -5.03 -3.01
C VAL A 20 7.27 -4.21 -1.80
N ALA A 21 7.65 -4.90 -0.73
CA ALA A 21 8.13 -4.28 0.49
C ALA A 21 9.52 -4.79 0.82
N ARG A 22 10.42 -3.88 1.15
CA ARG A 22 11.77 -4.22 1.59
C ARG A 22 12.03 -3.60 2.95
N ILE A 23 12.46 -4.44 3.89
CA ILE A 23 12.89 -3.96 5.21
C ILE A 23 14.26 -3.30 5.04
N CYS A 24 14.35 -2.02 5.39
CA CYS A 24 15.60 -1.26 5.27
C CYS A 24 16.68 -1.85 6.16
N ASP A 25 17.92 -1.78 5.71
CA ASP A 25 19.09 -2.35 6.39
C ASP A 25 19.03 -3.87 6.55
N SER A 26 18.31 -4.54 5.64
CA SER A 26 18.11 -5.97 5.63
C SER A 26 18.04 -6.46 4.19
N ASP A 27 18.25 -7.76 3.99
CA ASP A 27 18.04 -8.41 2.68
C ASP A 27 16.62 -8.93 2.52
N LEU A 28 15.73 -8.66 3.51
CA LEU A 28 14.36 -9.14 3.47
C LEU A 28 13.51 -8.32 2.50
N THR A 29 12.99 -9.00 1.48
CA THR A 29 12.07 -8.44 0.50
C THR A 29 10.83 -9.33 0.43
N PHE A 30 9.67 -8.69 0.48
CA PHE A 30 8.38 -9.37 0.40
C PHE A 30 7.66 -8.92 -0.85
N ILE A 31 7.10 -9.87 -1.59
CA ILE A 31 6.31 -9.60 -2.79
C ILE A 31 4.94 -10.21 -2.59
N PHE A 32 3.90 -9.37 -2.70
CA PHE A 32 2.50 -9.81 -2.58
C PHE A 32 1.80 -9.57 -3.91
N GLU A 33 1.06 -10.57 -4.35
CA GLU A 33 0.29 -10.51 -5.60
C GLU A 33 -1.18 -10.81 -5.32
N ILE A 34 -2.06 -10.01 -5.93
CA ILE A 34 -3.49 -10.31 -5.98
C ILE A 34 -3.86 -10.36 -7.46
N SER A 35 -4.14 -11.57 -7.96
CA SER A 35 -4.42 -11.80 -9.37
C SER A 35 -5.27 -13.07 -9.53
N PRO A 36 -5.72 -13.39 -10.76
CA PRO A 36 -6.39 -14.68 -11.01
C PRO A 36 -5.53 -15.90 -10.73
N TYR A 37 -4.20 -15.72 -10.68
CA TYR A 37 -3.25 -16.83 -10.49
C TYR A 37 -2.76 -16.97 -9.06
N ARG A 38 -2.82 -15.90 -8.29
CA ARG A 38 -2.29 -15.87 -6.93
C ARG A 38 -3.03 -14.82 -6.10
N ASN A 39 -3.44 -15.20 -4.91
CA ASN A 39 -4.11 -14.28 -3.99
C ASN A 39 -3.38 -14.23 -2.65
N ASP A 40 -2.53 -13.22 -2.48
CA ASP A 40 -1.80 -12.95 -1.25
C ASP A 40 -2.48 -11.91 -0.35
N SER A 41 -3.77 -11.63 -0.58
CA SER A 41 -4.45 -10.55 0.15
C SER A 41 -4.44 -10.75 1.67
N GLU A 42 -4.61 -11.98 2.14
CA GLU A 42 -4.57 -12.27 3.58
C GLU A 42 -3.18 -12.05 4.16
N SER A 43 -2.14 -12.58 3.51
CA SER A 43 -0.75 -12.39 3.97
C SER A 43 -0.34 -10.92 3.89
N LEU A 44 -0.76 -10.22 2.86
CA LEU A 44 -0.49 -8.78 2.73
C LEU A 44 -1.16 -8.01 3.87
N TYR A 45 -2.43 -8.31 4.16
CA TYR A 45 -3.13 -7.67 5.26
C TYR A 45 -2.42 -7.90 6.59
N MET A 46 -2.02 -9.15 6.86
CA MET A 46 -1.28 -9.50 8.07
C MET A 46 0.07 -8.77 8.15
N PHE A 47 0.78 -8.64 7.03
CA PHE A 47 2.05 -7.91 6.97
C PHE A 47 1.85 -6.42 7.30
N LEU A 48 0.83 -5.79 6.69
CA LEU A 48 0.54 -4.38 6.94
C LEU A 48 0.10 -4.14 8.38
N CYS A 49 -0.68 -5.06 8.96
CA CYS A 49 -1.04 -4.99 10.39
C CYS A 49 0.19 -5.12 11.28
N TRP A 50 1.14 -5.98 10.91
CA TRP A 50 2.40 -6.11 11.62
C TRP A 50 3.21 -4.81 11.58
N LEU A 51 3.27 -4.15 10.43
CA LEU A 51 3.90 -2.83 10.32
C LEU A 51 3.23 -1.80 11.24
N ARG A 52 1.90 -1.78 11.25
CA ARG A 52 1.12 -0.90 12.13
C ARG A 52 1.42 -1.16 13.59
N ASP A 53 1.37 -2.41 14.01
CA ASP A 53 1.51 -2.79 15.41
C ASP A 53 2.95 -2.56 15.93
N ASN A 54 3.91 -2.52 15.03
CA ASN A 54 5.31 -2.24 15.36
C ASN A 54 5.72 -0.79 15.07
N HIS A 55 4.75 0.09 14.79
CA HIS A 55 4.99 1.51 14.54
C HIS A 55 6.04 1.77 13.46
N ALA A 56 5.97 1.02 12.37
CA ALA A 56 6.92 1.13 11.27
C ALA A 56 6.81 2.48 10.57
N ARG A 57 7.88 2.88 9.90
CA ARG A 57 7.87 4.03 9.00
C ARG A 57 8.09 3.56 7.57
N CYS A 58 7.18 3.95 6.68
CA CYS A 58 7.24 3.60 5.27
C CYS A 58 7.83 4.72 4.44
N TYR A 59 8.58 4.31 3.44
CA TYR A 59 9.15 5.19 2.42
C TYR A 59 8.72 4.69 1.05
N GLY A 60 8.46 5.60 0.14
CA GLY A 60 8.08 5.26 -1.22
C GLY A 60 8.21 6.47 -2.12
N PHE A 61 8.30 6.23 -3.42
CA PHE A 61 8.50 7.30 -4.39
C PHE A 61 7.33 8.29 -4.42
N ASN A 62 6.09 7.79 -4.40
CA ASN A 62 4.89 8.63 -4.38
C ASN A 62 3.91 8.11 -3.33
N LEU A 63 4.40 7.91 -2.13
CA LEU A 63 3.63 7.27 -1.06
C LEU A 63 2.41 8.12 -0.65
N LEU A 64 2.61 9.42 -0.45
CA LEU A 64 1.52 10.32 -0.03
C LEU A 64 0.41 10.41 -1.06
N GLY A 65 0.77 10.50 -2.34
CA GLY A 65 -0.19 10.76 -3.41
C GLY A 65 -0.76 9.50 -4.07
N PHE A 66 -0.12 8.35 -3.92
CA PHE A 66 -0.53 7.15 -4.66
C PHE A 66 -0.54 5.88 -3.80
N ASP A 67 0.62 5.38 -3.38
CA ASP A 67 0.69 4.09 -2.69
C ASP A 67 -0.03 4.12 -1.33
N GLY A 68 0.09 5.21 -0.60
CA GLY A 68 -0.54 5.38 0.70
C GLY A 68 -2.06 5.26 0.65
N PRO A 69 -2.75 6.00 -0.24
CA PRO A 69 -4.20 5.86 -0.41
C PRO A 69 -4.63 4.43 -0.76
N LEU A 70 -3.88 3.71 -1.58
CA LEU A 70 -4.18 2.31 -1.92
C LEU A 70 -4.05 1.40 -0.70
N ILE A 71 -2.97 1.55 0.06
CA ILE A 71 -2.73 0.79 1.29
C ILE A 71 -3.83 1.07 2.32
N HIS A 72 -4.19 2.32 2.49
CA HIS A 72 -5.24 2.74 3.42
C HIS A 72 -6.58 2.08 3.07
N MET A 73 -6.98 2.15 1.80
CA MET A 73 -8.22 1.52 1.35
C MET A 73 -8.18 0.00 1.56
N PHE A 74 -7.07 -0.63 1.20
CA PHE A 74 -6.90 -2.08 1.37
C PHE A 74 -7.07 -2.48 2.84
N MET A 75 -6.46 -1.74 3.75
CA MET A 75 -6.56 -2.03 5.19
C MET A 75 -7.94 -1.74 5.75
N GLN A 76 -8.61 -0.68 5.30
CA GLN A 76 -9.99 -0.39 5.70
C GLN A 76 -10.95 -1.50 5.30
N MET A 77 -10.69 -2.17 4.19
CA MET A 77 -11.49 -3.30 3.71
C MET A 77 -11.08 -4.63 4.37
N GLY A 78 -10.16 -4.59 5.34
CA GLY A 78 -9.68 -5.79 6.02
C GLY A 78 -8.94 -6.75 5.09
N GLY A 79 -8.35 -6.24 4.02
CA GLY A 79 -7.69 -7.05 3.01
C GLY A 79 -8.66 -7.80 2.08
N LYS A 80 -9.96 -7.56 2.21
CA LYS A 80 -10.99 -8.25 1.42
C LYS A 80 -11.37 -7.41 0.21
N THR A 81 -10.46 -7.31 -0.74
CA THR A 81 -10.65 -6.54 -1.96
C THR A 81 -10.01 -7.27 -3.13
N THR A 82 -10.36 -6.85 -4.32
CA THR A 82 -9.85 -7.44 -5.57
C THR A 82 -8.82 -6.52 -6.21
N ALA A 83 -8.02 -7.09 -7.11
CA ALA A 83 -7.10 -6.30 -7.94
C ALA A 83 -7.85 -5.24 -8.75
N ARG A 84 -9.04 -5.58 -9.25
CA ARG A 84 -9.89 -4.64 -10.01
C ARG A 84 -10.28 -3.43 -9.17
N THR A 85 -10.71 -3.62 -7.95
CA THR A 85 -11.10 -2.53 -7.04
C THR A 85 -9.91 -1.61 -6.77
N LEU A 86 -8.74 -2.18 -6.53
CA LEU A 86 -7.51 -1.41 -6.32
C LEU A 86 -7.10 -0.65 -7.58
N TYR A 87 -7.24 -1.27 -8.75
CA TYR A 87 -6.99 -0.63 -10.04
C TYR A 87 -7.92 0.57 -10.25
N GLU A 88 -9.21 0.42 -9.98
CA GLU A 88 -10.19 1.50 -10.10
C GLU A 88 -9.84 2.67 -9.17
N LYS A 89 -9.43 2.38 -7.96
CA LYS A 89 -8.96 3.42 -7.02
C LYS A 89 -7.72 4.12 -7.57
N ALA A 90 -6.76 3.36 -8.10
CA ALA A 90 -5.55 3.91 -8.70
C ALA A 90 -5.87 4.83 -9.88
N GLN A 91 -6.82 4.42 -10.74
CA GLN A 91 -7.25 5.26 -11.86
C GLN A 91 -7.91 6.56 -11.39
N ALA A 92 -8.73 6.50 -10.35
CA ALA A 92 -9.34 7.69 -9.76
C ALA A 92 -8.28 8.66 -9.24
N ILE A 93 -7.24 8.14 -8.60
CA ILE A 93 -6.11 8.95 -8.11
C ILE A 93 -5.40 9.62 -9.29
N ILE A 94 -5.08 8.87 -10.33
CA ILE A 94 -4.39 9.37 -11.52
C ILE A 94 -5.21 10.46 -12.20
N GLU A 95 -6.50 10.25 -12.38
CA GLU A 95 -7.40 11.21 -13.02
C GLU A 95 -7.51 12.52 -12.24
N SER A 96 -7.41 12.49 -10.93
CA SER A 96 -7.52 13.69 -10.09
C SER A 96 -6.23 14.49 -9.99
N GLN A 97 -5.08 13.94 -10.41
CA GLN A 97 -3.77 14.58 -10.20
C GLN A 97 -3.61 15.90 -10.94
N ASP A 98 -4.28 16.09 -12.06
CA ASP A 98 -4.23 17.35 -12.84
C ASP A 98 -4.93 18.49 -12.10
N GLU A 99 -5.95 18.19 -11.30
CA GLU A 99 -6.73 19.18 -10.56
C GLU A 99 -6.18 19.38 -9.15
N ASP A 100 -5.97 18.28 -8.42
CA ASP A 100 -5.41 18.29 -7.08
C ASP A 100 -4.55 17.03 -6.88
N LYS A 101 -3.25 17.23 -6.86
CA LYS A 101 -2.26 16.16 -6.70
C LYS A 101 -2.46 15.32 -5.45
N PHE A 102 -3.06 15.90 -4.40
CA PHE A 102 -3.23 15.25 -3.11
C PHE A 102 -4.70 15.04 -2.74
N ALA A 103 -5.61 15.03 -3.74
CA ALA A 103 -7.04 14.86 -3.50
C ALA A 103 -7.38 13.60 -2.71
N HIS A 104 -6.61 12.52 -2.89
CA HIS A 104 -6.82 11.24 -2.21
C HIS A 104 -5.86 11.00 -1.05
N MET A 105 -5.05 11.98 -0.68
CA MET A 105 -4.07 11.85 0.40
C MET A 105 -4.76 11.49 1.72
N VAL A 106 -4.22 10.49 2.41
CA VAL A 106 -4.70 10.09 3.72
C VAL A 106 -4.16 11.08 4.76
N ARG A 107 -5.04 11.60 5.62
CA ARG A 107 -4.62 12.51 6.70
C ARG A 107 -3.66 11.80 7.64
N PRO A 108 -2.66 12.52 8.20
CA PRO A 108 -1.70 11.89 9.12
C PRO A 108 -2.35 11.12 10.27
N THR A 109 -3.49 11.60 10.78
CA THR A 109 -4.21 10.94 11.87
C THR A 109 -4.88 9.64 11.45
N ASP A 110 -5.11 9.42 10.15
CA ASP A 110 -5.80 8.25 9.63
C ASP A 110 -4.85 7.21 9.04
N ARG A 111 -3.55 7.51 9.00
CA ARG A 111 -2.54 6.59 8.47
C ARG A 111 -2.34 5.41 9.42
N PRO A 112 -2.27 4.18 8.90
CA PRO A 112 -2.07 2.99 9.75
C PRO A 112 -0.70 2.97 10.42
N PHE A 113 0.30 3.58 9.78
CA PHE A 113 1.65 3.75 10.30
C PHE A 113 2.24 5.00 9.65
N GLU A 114 3.44 5.40 10.06
CA GLU A 114 4.09 6.58 9.48
C GLU A 114 4.44 6.38 8.00
N TRP A 115 4.26 7.41 7.23
CA TRP A 115 4.79 7.54 5.88
C TRP A 115 4.95 8.99 5.42
#